data_2c2caf6a60069fbe9d47bffe67f4829d
#
_entry.id   2c2caf6a60069fbe9d47bffe67f4829d
#
_cell.length_a   1.000
_cell.length_b   1.000
_cell.length_c   1.000
_cell.angle_alpha   90.00
_cell.angle_beta   90.00
_cell.angle_gamma   90.00
#
_symmetry.space_group_name_H-M   'P 1'
#
loop_
_entity.id
_entity.type
_entity.pdbx_description
1 polymer ?
#
loop_
_entity_poly.entity_id
_entity_poly.type
_entity_poly.pdbx_seq_one_letter_code
_entity_poly.pdbx_strand_id
1 'polypeptide(L)'
;MRKSKFACVWIAVILTFLCITSAFANIDTQTASIVSKLQGQWYDENGNLALDFEGNTVNGCPIVGAYHPAGGSGDFSCTLRIIENESYKDLFLICAHVGKPDYHSSIILNGDNLDASKGNMLLRTKTAQYYETVGGIGIDMPANEVLAKYGKPDISRIWRGIPGEYLWKYNRMGLELVMRHNRVERIRILKDGDRHFDRTGFNCANAPYEFQEVYGFKNVPRAGKFGAFWVGHGEYLWFDEYPDCIEMSTYYN
;
A
#
# COMPACT_ATOMS: atom_id res chain seq x y z
N MET A 1 1.69 22.56 -62.47
CA MET A 1 1.08 21.38 -61.86
C MET A 1 1.97 20.75 -60.78
N ARG A 2 2.29 21.47 -59.68
CA ARG A 2 3.14 20.93 -58.58
C ARG A 2 2.55 21.14 -57.15
N LYS A 3 1.37 21.72 -57.04
CA LYS A 3 0.74 22.06 -55.72
C LYS A 3 -0.20 20.95 -55.16
N SER A 4 -0.56 19.93 -55.94
CA SER A 4 -1.54 18.92 -55.46
C SER A 4 -0.91 17.75 -54.67
N LYS A 5 0.39 17.48 -54.88
CA LYS A 5 1.05 16.33 -54.19
C LYS A 5 1.36 16.59 -52.74
N PHE A 6 1.57 17.86 -52.33
CA PHE A 6 1.80 18.20 -50.91
C PHE A 6 0.53 18.13 -50.07
N ALA A 7 -0.63 18.48 -50.62
CA ALA A 7 -1.90 18.42 -49.91
C ALA A 7 -2.29 16.99 -49.52
N CYS A 8 -2.05 16.02 -50.44
CA CYS A 8 -2.35 14.61 -50.17
C CYS A 8 -1.47 13.99 -49.07
N VAL A 9 -0.20 14.41 -48.96
CA VAL A 9 0.71 13.91 -47.90
C VAL A 9 0.28 14.40 -46.53
N TRP A 10 -0.12 15.68 -46.39
CA TRP A 10 -0.59 16.23 -45.15
C TRP A 10 -1.94 15.64 -44.70
N ILE A 11 -2.84 15.36 -45.61
CA ILE A 11 -4.12 14.70 -45.31
C ILE A 11 -3.88 13.25 -44.86
N ALA A 12 -2.93 12.52 -45.46
CA ALA A 12 -2.57 11.17 -45.05
C ALA A 12 -1.92 11.16 -43.64
N VAL A 13 -1.04 12.11 -43.33
CA VAL A 13 -0.41 12.25 -42.00
C VAL A 13 -1.44 12.63 -40.92
N ILE A 14 -2.37 13.53 -41.25
CA ILE A 14 -3.44 13.92 -40.28
C ILE A 14 -4.43 12.77 -40.07
N LEU A 15 -4.77 12.01 -41.13
CA LEU A 15 -5.63 10.83 -41.00
C LEU A 15 -4.96 9.68 -40.23
N THR A 16 -3.65 9.48 -40.37
CA THR A 16 -2.91 8.50 -39.57
C THR A 16 -2.83 8.95 -38.11
N PHE A 17 -2.63 10.24 -37.83
CA PHE A 17 -2.68 10.75 -36.45
C PHE A 17 -4.07 10.66 -35.83
N LEU A 18 -5.14 10.93 -36.59
CA LEU A 18 -6.53 10.77 -36.13
C LEU A 18 -6.93 9.30 -35.95
N CYS A 19 -6.38 8.37 -36.70
CA CYS A 19 -6.61 6.95 -36.52
C CYS A 19 -5.85 6.39 -35.31
N ILE A 20 -4.71 6.95 -34.94
CA ILE A 20 -3.97 6.53 -33.74
C ILE A 20 -4.69 6.99 -32.46
N THR A 21 -5.34 8.16 -32.49
CA THR A 21 -6.11 8.66 -31.33
C THR A 21 -7.46 7.97 -31.13
N SER A 22 -8.01 7.30 -32.14
CA SER A 22 -9.29 6.57 -32.02
C SER A 22 -9.13 5.07 -31.68
N ALA A 23 -7.90 4.55 -31.70
CA ALA A 23 -7.62 3.16 -31.31
C ALA A 23 -7.50 2.94 -29.79
N PHE A 24 -7.51 4.00 -28.98
CA PHE A 24 -7.65 3.86 -27.52
C PHE A 24 -9.11 3.57 -27.22
N ALA A 25 -9.45 2.29 -27.23
CA ALA A 25 -10.76 1.74 -27.04
C ALA A 25 -11.47 2.43 -25.84
N ASN A 26 -12.74 2.74 -26.03
CA ASN A 26 -13.64 3.08 -24.93
C ASN A 26 -13.61 1.90 -23.95
N ILE A 27 -12.82 2.04 -22.88
CA ILE A 27 -12.91 1.11 -21.76
C ILE A 27 -14.31 1.25 -21.15
N ASP A 28 -14.86 0.14 -20.65
CA ASP A 28 -16.17 0.17 -20.00
C ASP A 28 -16.15 1.03 -18.73
N THR A 29 -17.33 1.43 -18.26
CA THR A 29 -17.48 2.33 -17.11
C THR A 29 -16.86 1.76 -15.83
N GLN A 30 -16.91 0.44 -15.64
CA GLN A 30 -16.33 -0.22 -14.48
C GLN A 30 -14.80 -0.16 -14.52
N THR A 31 -14.20 -0.48 -15.66
CA THR A 31 -12.77 -0.35 -15.89
C THR A 31 -12.31 1.10 -15.69
N ALA A 32 -13.03 2.08 -16.26
CA ALA A 32 -12.72 3.50 -16.08
C ALA A 32 -12.76 3.92 -14.60
N SER A 33 -13.74 3.46 -13.84
CA SER A 33 -13.84 3.71 -12.40
C SER A 33 -12.67 3.13 -11.61
N ILE A 34 -12.21 1.93 -11.94
CA ILE A 34 -11.06 1.28 -11.31
C ILE A 34 -9.79 2.06 -11.65
N VAL A 35 -9.55 2.31 -12.95
CA VAL A 35 -8.35 2.98 -13.45
C VAL A 35 -8.23 4.40 -12.90
N SER A 36 -9.34 5.12 -12.72
CA SER A 36 -9.33 6.47 -12.14
C SER A 36 -8.78 6.52 -10.71
N LYS A 37 -8.97 5.46 -9.92
CA LYS A 37 -8.42 5.34 -8.56
C LYS A 37 -6.92 5.01 -8.56
N LEU A 38 -6.44 4.36 -9.61
CA LEU A 38 -5.05 3.90 -9.73
C LEU A 38 -4.11 4.95 -10.31
N GLN A 39 -4.61 6.06 -10.85
CA GLN A 39 -3.84 7.10 -11.54
C GLN A 39 -2.58 7.53 -10.78
N GLY A 40 -1.48 7.77 -11.52
CA GLY A 40 -0.18 8.19 -11.04
C GLY A 40 0.79 7.03 -10.80
N GLN A 41 1.86 7.33 -10.11
CA GLN A 41 3.05 6.47 -10.00
C GLN A 41 3.00 5.59 -8.76
N TRP A 42 3.51 4.35 -8.92
CA TRP A 42 3.60 3.36 -7.87
C TRP A 42 5.00 2.76 -7.84
N TYR A 43 5.59 2.69 -6.66
CA TYR A 43 6.99 2.38 -6.44
C TYR A 43 7.14 1.09 -5.63
N ASP A 44 8.15 0.29 -5.97
CA ASP A 44 8.54 -0.90 -5.23
C ASP A 44 9.24 -0.56 -3.89
N GLU A 45 9.67 -1.59 -3.17
CA GLU A 45 10.36 -1.46 -1.89
C GLU A 45 11.73 -0.77 -1.98
N ASN A 46 12.32 -0.72 -3.18
CA ASN A 46 13.61 -0.07 -3.45
C ASN A 46 13.44 1.37 -3.98
N GLY A 47 12.19 1.83 -4.12
CA GLY A 47 11.87 3.15 -4.68
C GLY A 47 11.95 3.21 -6.21
N ASN A 48 11.98 2.07 -6.90
CA ASN A 48 11.91 2.02 -8.35
C ASN A 48 10.46 2.16 -8.81
N LEU A 49 10.25 2.89 -9.92
CA LEU A 49 8.95 2.99 -10.54
C LEU A 49 8.54 1.63 -11.12
N ALA A 50 7.45 1.07 -10.61
CA ALA A 50 6.93 -0.22 -11.05
C ALA A 50 5.71 -0.07 -11.96
N LEU A 51 4.75 0.81 -11.60
CA LEU A 51 3.58 1.11 -12.41
C LEU A 51 3.39 2.63 -12.51
N ASP A 52 3.07 3.10 -13.72
CA ASP A 52 2.68 4.48 -13.99
C ASP A 52 1.35 4.47 -14.74
N PHE A 53 0.28 4.86 -14.06
CA PHE A 53 -1.06 4.95 -14.62
C PHE A 53 -1.30 6.36 -15.14
N GLU A 54 -1.43 6.51 -16.46
CA GLU A 54 -1.73 7.77 -17.12
C GLU A 54 -2.93 7.60 -18.05
N GLY A 55 -4.06 8.23 -17.71
CA GLY A 55 -5.31 8.04 -18.44
C GLY A 55 -5.72 6.56 -18.52
N ASN A 56 -5.84 6.03 -19.70
CA ASN A 56 -6.21 4.62 -19.95
C ASN A 56 -4.99 3.74 -20.27
N THR A 57 -3.83 4.09 -19.74
CA THR A 57 -2.59 3.31 -19.92
C THR A 57 -1.94 2.98 -18.59
N VAL A 58 -1.13 1.94 -18.57
CA VAL A 58 -0.18 1.66 -17.52
C VAL A 58 1.19 1.36 -18.14
N ASN A 59 2.23 2.09 -17.68
CA ASN A 59 3.58 2.06 -18.28
C ASN A 59 3.56 2.31 -19.80
N GLY A 60 2.64 3.17 -20.28
CA GLY A 60 2.43 3.43 -21.70
C GLY A 60 1.65 2.35 -22.45
N CYS A 61 1.32 1.22 -21.81
CA CYS A 61 0.57 0.12 -22.41
C CYS A 61 -0.94 0.36 -22.30
N PRO A 62 -1.74 0.27 -23.38
CA PRO A 62 -3.17 0.45 -23.34
C PRO A 62 -3.87 -0.57 -22.41
N ILE A 63 -4.78 -0.08 -21.58
CA ILE A 63 -5.65 -0.90 -20.74
C ILE A 63 -6.86 -1.32 -21.58
N VAL A 64 -7.13 -2.63 -21.64
CA VAL A 64 -8.26 -3.22 -22.37
C VAL A 64 -9.48 -3.37 -21.48
N GLY A 65 -9.28 -3.76 -20.22
CA GLY A 65 -10.38 -3.96 -19.30
C GLY A 65 -9.90 -4.42 -17.92
N ALA A 66 -10.81 -4.29 -16.95
CA ALA A 66 -10.64 -4.84 -15.60
C ALA A 66 -11.63 -5.98 -15.40
N TYR A 67 -11.12 -7.15 -15.05
CA TYR A 67 -11.89 -8.38 -14.92
C TYR A 67 -11.92 -8.87 -13.48
N HIS A 68 -13.00 -9.57 -13.12
CA HIS A 68 -13.18 -10.17 -11.80
C HIS A 68 -12.96 -9.20 -10.63
N PRO A 69 -13.52 -7.96 -10.68
CA PRO A 69 -13.36 -7.05 -9.56
C PRO A 69 -14.12 -7.59 -8.35
N ALA A 70 -13.44 -7.60 -7.20
CA ALA A 70 -14.00 -7.97 -5.92
C ALA A 70 -13.66 -6.90 -4.87
N GLY A 71 -14.62 -6.56 -4.00
CA GLY A 71 -14.46 -5.47 -3.03
C GLY A 71 -15.02 -4.13 -3.53
N GLY A 72 -14.64 -3.03 -2.89
CA GLY A 72 -15.12 -1.68 -3.24
C GLY A 72 -14.43 -0.57 -2.45
N SER A 73 -14.85 0.68 -2.67
CA SER A 73 -14.45 1.86 -1.87
C SER A 73 -12.94 2.09 -1.68
N GLY A 74 -12.10 1.60 -2.59
CA GLY A 74 -10.63 1.73 -2.51
C GLY A 74 -9.92 0.48 -2.03
N ASP A 75 -10.66 -0.50 -1.52
CA ASP A 75 -10.16 -1.81 -1.08
C ASP A 75 -10.76 -2.88 -2.01
N PHE A 76 -10.01 -3.29 -3.03
CA PHE A 76 -10.50 -4.21 -4.05
C PHE A 76 -9.38 -5.03 -4.69
N SER A 77 -9.74 -6.14 -5.32
CA SER A 77 -8.85 -6.86 -6.24
C SER A 77 -9.44 -6.89 -7.64
N CYS A 78 -8.60 -6.96 -8.66
CA CYS A 78 -9.01 -7.17 -10.04
C CYS A 78 -7.87 -7.72 -10.89
N THR A 79 -8.21 -8.27 -12.05
CA THR A 79 -7.26 -8.55 -13.12
C THR A 79 -7.35 -7.44 -14.15
N LEU A 80 -6.29 -6.65 -14.29
CA LEU A 80 -6.19 -5.61 -15.29
C LEU A 80 -5.51 -6.19 -16.54
N ARG A 81 -6.21 -6.18 -17.69
CA ARG A 81 -5.66 -6.62 -18.95
C ARG A 81 -5.12 -5.44 -19.74
N ILE A 82 -3.89 -5.57 -20.21
CA ILE A 82 -3.19 -4.56 -21.02
C ILE A 82 -2.71 -5.16 -22.34
N ILE A 83 -2.33 -4.29 -23.29
CA ILE A 83 -1.62 -4.69 -24.50
C ILE A 83 -0.15 -4.28 -24.33
N GLU A 84 0.73 -5.26 -24.24
CA GLU A 84 2.18 -5.08 -24.19
C GLU A 84 2.82 -5.86 -25.32
N ASN A 85 3.61 -5.19 -26.18
CA ASN A 85 4.27 -5.80 -27.35
C ASN A 85 3.28 -6.59 -28.25
N GLU A 86 2.15 -5.97 -28.59
CA GLU A 86 1.07 -6.55 -29.41
C GLU A 86 0.39 -7.80 -28.84
N SER A 87 0.61 -8.10 -27.57
CA SER A 87 0.05 -9.25 -26.86
C SER A 87 -0.73 -8.83 -25.62
N TYR A 88 -1.75 -9.60 -25.27
CA TYR A 88 -2.45 -9.40 -24.00
C TYR A 88 -1.59 -9.88 -22.82
N LYS A 89 -1.54 -9.04 -21.80
CA LYS A 89 -0.91 -9.35 -20.51
C LYS A 89 -1.89 -9.02 -19.40
N ASP A 90 -2.01 -9.92 -18.45
CA ASP A 90 -2.84 -9.77 -17.29
C ASP A 90 -1.99 -9.38 -16.07
N LEU A 91 -2.41 -8.32 -15.37
CA LEU A 91 -1.84 -7.86 -14.11
C LEU A 91 -2.89 -8.11 -13.03
N PHE A 92 -2.60 -8.99 -12.09
CA PHE A 92 -3.48 -9.16 -10.92
C PHE A 92 -3.11 -8.15 -9.85
N LEU A 93 -4.08 -7.35 -9.41
CA LEU A 93 -3.93 -6.28 -8.44
C LEU A 93 -4.79 -6.56 -7.21
N ILE A 94 -4.17 -6.45 -6.03
CA ILE A 94 -4.89 -6.34 -4.76
C ILE A 94 -4.60 -4.93 -4.24
N CYS A 95 -5.63 -4.12 -4.12
CA CYS A 95 -5.54 -2.70 -3.81
C CYS A 95 -6.06 -2.43 -2.41
N ALA A 96 -5.32 -1.65 -1.63
CA ALA A 96 -5.75 -1.17 -0.33
C ALA A 96 -5.71 0.35 -0.29
N HIS A 97 -6.80 0.95 0.18
CA HIS A 97 -6.99 2.39 0.39
C HIS A 97 -6.72 3.28 -0.83
N VAL A 98 -6.78 2.74 -2.06
CA VAL A 98 -6.58 3.55 -3.28
C VAL A 98 -7.69 4.57 -3.44
N GLY A 99 -7.30 5.81 -3.78
CA GLY A 99 -8.22 6.95 -3.87
C GLY A 99 -8.66 7.55 -2.52
N LYS A 100 -8.03 7.12 -1.40
CA LYS A 100 -8.23 7.71 -0.07
C LYS A 100 -6.99 8.54 0.29
N PRO A 101 -7.02 9.88 0.24
CA PRO A 101 -5.82 10.72 0.35
C PRO A 101 -5.13 10.65 1.71
N ASP A 102 -5.88 10.35 2.79
CA ASP A 102 -5.35 10.31 4.16
C ASP A 102 -4.94 8.91 4.62
N TYR A 103 -4.76 7.97 3.68
CA TYR A 103 -4.42 6.59 3.98
C TYR A 103 -3.16 6.14 3.24
N HIS A 104 -2.48 5.14 3.79
CA HIS A 104 -1.42 4.40 3.10
C HIS A 104 -2.02 3.60 1.95
N SER A 105 -2.03 4.17 0.75
CA SER A 105 -2.50 3.44 -0.42
C SER A 105 -1.44 2.47 -0.90
N SER A 106 -1.82 1.23 -1.13
CA SER A 106 -0.93 0.20 -1.66
C SER A 106 -1.58 -0.65 -2.76
N ILE A 107 -0.74 -1.22 -3.61
CA ILE A 107 -1.09 -2.25 -4.58
C ILE A 107 -0.17 -3.44 -4.33
N ILE A 108 -0.73 -4.64 -4.22
CA ILE A 108 0.05 -5.88 -4.34
C ILE A 108 -0.09 -6.35 -5.78
N LEU A 109 0.98 -6.24 -6.55
CA LEU A 109 1.04 -6.65 -7.95
C LEU A 109 1.33 -8.15 -8.04
N ASN A 110 0.51 -8.88 -8.79
CA ASN A 110 0.58 -10.33 -8.95
C ASN A 110 0.52 -11.10 -7.63
N GLY A 111 -0.24 -10.57 -6.68
CA GLY A 111 -0.50 -11.20 -5.39
C GLY A 111 -1.37 -12.45 -5.50
N ASP A 112 -1.48 -13.14 -4.39
CA ASP A 112 -2.38 -14.30 -4.25
C ASP A 112 -3.15 -14.13 -2.94
N ASN A 113 -4.47 -14.13 -3.00
CA ASN A 113 -5.31 -13.99 -1.80
C ASN A 113 -5.16 -15.17 -0.81
N LEU A 114 -4.64 -16.31 -1.28
CA LEU A 114 -4.41 -17.50 -0.47
C LEU A 114 -2.97 -17.58 0.08
N ASP A 115 -2.06 -16.78 -0.48
CA ASP A 115 -0.65 -16.75 -0.09
C ASP A 115 -0.13 -15.30 -0.03
N ALA A 116 -0.16 -14.74 1.16
CA ALA A 116 0.29 -13.37 1.43
C ALA A 116 1.79 -13.13 1.14
N SER A 117 2.59 -14.19 0.89
CA SER A 117 4.00 -14.04 0.51
C SER A 117 4.19 -13.71 -0.96
N LYS A 118 3.16 -13.90 -1.79
CA LYS A 118 3.24 -13.66 -3.23
C LYS A 118 2.89 -12.23 -3.59
N GLY A 119 3.49 -11.78 -4.68
CA GLY A 119 3.30 -10.45 -5.22
C GLY A 119 4.27 -9.41 -4.65
N ASN A 120 4.33 -8.28 -5.32
CA ASN A 120 5.16 -7.13 -4.94
C ASN A 120 4.27 -6.01 -4.42
N MET A 121 4.51 -5.57 -3.20
CA MET A 121 3.80 -4.43 -2.62
C MET A 121 4.37 -3.13 -3.18
N LEU A 122 3.50 -2.31 -3.75
CA LEU A 122 3.82 -1.01 -4.33
C LEU A 122 3.13 0.09 -3.51
N LEU A 123 3.84 1.21 -3.32
CA LEU A 123 3.34 2.40 -2.64
C LEU A 123 3.27 3.60 -3.58
N ARG A 124 2.45 4.59 -3.23
CA ARG A 124 2.33 5.87 -3.96
C ARG A 124 3.59 6.72 -3.92
N THR A 125 4.46 6.51 -2.97
CA THR A 125 5.67 7.30 -2.73
C THR A 125 6.91 6.42 -2.79
N LYS A 126 8.05 6.99 -3.20
CA LYS A 126 9.33 6.27 -3.22
C LYS A 126 9.78 5.82 -1.83
N THR A 127 9.41 6.59 -0.82
CA THR A 127 9.68 6.30 0.59
C THR A 127 8.37 6.29 1.34
N ALA A 128 8.21 5.37 2.28
CA ALA A 128 7.05 5.32 3.14
C ALA A 128 6.93 6.62 3.95
N GLN A 129 5.70 7.11 4.11
CA GLN A 129 5.39 8.27 4.93
C GLN A 129 4.77 7.81 6.23
N TYR A 130 5.35 8.22 7.35
CA TYR A 130 4.93 7.80 8.67
C TYR A 130 4.16 8.93 9.36
N TYR A 131 3.05 8.61 10.00
CA TYR A 131 2.40 9.52 10.93
C TYR A 131 2.97 9.34 12.33
N GLU A 132 3.10 8.08 12.75
CA GLU A 132 3.72 7.70 14.02
C GLU A 132 4.88 6.74 13.77
N THR A 133 5.87 6.76 14.66
CA THR A 133 7.02 5.84 14.60
C THR A 133 7.37 5.35 16.00
N VAL A 134 8.12 4.25 16.05
CA VAL A 134 8.70 3.69 17.28
C VAL A 134 10.19 3.53 17.09
N GLY A 135 10.97 4.41 17.73
CA GLY A 135 12.41 4.48 17.51
C GLY A 135 12.78 4.74 16.05
N GLY A 136 11.94 5.49 15.33
CA GLY A 136 12.11 5.82 13.90
C GLY A 136 11.78 4.65 12.97
N ILE A 137 11.03 3.64 13.41
CA ILE A 137 10.41 2.63 12.55
C ILE A 137 8.95 2.98 12.40
N GLY A 138 8.45 3.04 11.16
CA GLY A 138 7.06 3.27 10.83
C GLY A 138 6.46 2.13 10.00
N ILE A 139 5.14 2.15 9.83
CA ILE A 139 4.41 1.22 8.97
C ILE A 139 4.89 1.40 7.52
N ASP A 140 4.97 0.32 6.75
CA ASP A 140 5.49 0.24 5.38
C ASP A 140 7.01 0.46 5.25
N MET A 141 7.76 0.63 6.34
CA MET A 141 9.22 0.72 6.28
C MET A 141 9.80 -0.57 5.69
N PRO A 142 10.70 -0.48 4.68
CA PRO A 142 11.35 -1.65 4.11
C PRO A 142 12.18 -2.43 5.15
N ALA A 143 12.20 -3.75 5.04
CA ALA A 143 12.93 -4.64 5.94
C ALA A 143 14.43 -4.34 6.00
N ASN A 144 15.05 -3.97 4.88
CA ASN A 144 16.46 -3.60 4.81
C ASN A 144 16.77 -2.33 5.63
N GLU A 145 15.86 -1.35 5.69
CA GLU A 145 16.02 -0.15 6.52
C GLU A 145 15.92 -0.50 8.01
N VAL A 146 14.99 -1.38 8.39
CA VAL A 146 14.89 -1.90 9.77
C VAL A 146 16.17 -2.62 10.17
N LEU A 147 16.70 -3.49 9.29
CA LEU A 147 17.95 -4.20 9.53
C LEU A 147 19.17 -3.29 9.60
N ALA A 148 19.20 -2.24 8.77
CA ALA A 148 20.28 -1.25 8.83
C ALA A 148 20.26 -0.46 10.16
N LYS A 149 19.06 -0.24 10.73
CA LYS A 149 18.87 0.53 11.96
C LYS A 149 19.12 -0.29 13.22
N TYR A 150 18.57 -1.49 13.29
CA TYR A 150 18.58 -2.32 14.51
C TYR A 150 19.34 -3.64 14.39
N GLY A 151 19.83 -3.97 13.18
CA GLY A 151 20.44 -5.27 12.93
C GLY A 151 19.41 -6.39 12.86
N LYS A 152 19.89 -7.62 12.97
CA LYS A 152 19.03 -8.81 12.93
C LYS A 152 18.17 -8.90 14.20
N PRO A 153 16.89 -9.30 14.07
CA PRO A 153 16.06 -9.56 15.24
C PRO A 153 16.57 -10.74 16.04
N ASP A 154 16.33 -10.74 17.36
CA ASP A 154 16.65 -11.87 18.24
C ASP A 154 15.84 -13.11 17.88
N ILE A 155 14.58 -12.91 17.41
CA ILE A 155 13.69 -13.97 16.95
C ILE A 155 13.08 -13.56 15.62
N SER A 156 13.11 -14.50 14.66
CA SER A 156 12.36 -14.39 13.40
C SER A 156 11.60 -15.69 13.18
N ARG A 157 10.25 -15.61 13.06
CA ARG A 157 9.38 -16.77 12.84
C ARG A 157 8.11 -16.37 12.10
N ILE A 158 7.40 -17.33 11.53
CA ILE A 158 6.09 -17.11 10.91
C ILE A 158 5.11 -16.58 11.98
N TRP A 159 4.41 -15.52 11.65
CA TRP A 159 3.43 -14.90 12.53
C TRP A 159 2.11 -15.67 12.52
N ARG A 160 1.67 -16.15 13.70
CA ARG A 160 0.39 -16.84 13.90
C ARG A 160 0.08 -17.95 12.86
N GLY A 161 1.11 -18.49 12.20
CA GLY A 161 0.94 -19.49 11.16
C GLY A 161 0.47 -18.94 9.80
N ILE A 162 0.46 -17.64 9.61
CA ILE A 162 0.05 -16.99 8.35
C ILE A 162 1.24 -17.00 7.39
N PRO A 163 1.14 -17.67 6.23
CA PRO A 163 2.21 -17.67 5.24
C PRO A 163 2.54 -16.24 4.78
N GLY A 164 3.84 -15.94 4.68
CA GLY A 164 4.31 -14.62 4.23
C GLY A 164 4.31 -13.52 5.29
N GLU A 165 3.79 -13.79 6.48
CA GLU A 165 3.91 -12.88 7.62
C GLU A 165 4.94 -13.41 8.62
N TYR A 166 5.90 -12.55 8.99
CA TYR A 166 6.99 -12.91 9.90
C TYR A 166 7.01 -11.98 11.11
N LEU A 167 7.06 -12.57 12.29
CA LEU A 167 7.35 -11.84 13.52
C LEU A 167 8.87 -11.67 13.66
N TRP A 168 9.31 -10.42 13.75
CA TRP A 168 10.66 -10.03 14.17
C TRP A 168 10.58 -9.46 15.57
N LYS A 169 11.30 -10.10 16.52
CA LYS A 169 11.30 -9.65 17.91
C LYS A 169 12.70 -9.17 18.31
N TYR A 170 12.73 -8.01 18.96
CA TYR A 170 13.89 -7.36 19.56
C TYR A 170 13.69 -7.33 21.07
N ASN A 171 14.18 -8.36 21.76
CA ASN A 171 13.87 -8.60 23.18
C ASN A 171 14.29 -7.46 24.10
N ARG A 172 15.52 -6.92 23.90
CA ARG A 172 16.04 -5.82 24.74
C ARG A 172 15.24 -4.55 24.63
N MET A 173 14.58 -4.34 23.50
CA MET A 173 13.81 -3.15 23.22
C MET A 173 12.33 -3.30 23.55
N GLY A 174 11.88 -4.53 23.84
CA GLY A 174 10.45 -4.81 23.98
C GLY A 174 9.68 -4.45 22.71
N LEU A 175 10.27 -4.71 21.55
CA LEU A 175 9.70 -4.36 20.25
C LEU A 175 9.47 -5.62 19.42
N GLU A 176 8.27 -5.74 18.88
CA GLU A 176 7.92 -6.75 17.89
C GLU A 176 7.44 -6.07 16.61
N LEU A 177 7.89 -6.55 15.47
CA LEU A 177 7.46 -6.11 14.15
C LEU A 177 6.84 -7.29 13.41
N VAL A 178 5.66 -7.11 12.85
CA VAL A 178 5.12 -8.06 11.88
C VAL A 178 5.52 -7.57 10.50
N MET A 179 6.26 -8.41 9.79
CA MET A 179 6.79 -8.13 8.46
C MET A 179 5.95 -8.85 7.42
N ARG A 180 5.54 -8.14 6.37
CA ARG A 180 4.84 -8.68 5.21
C ARG A 180 5.33 -7.99 3.95
N HIS A 181 5.48 -8.70 2.82
CA HIS A 181 6.03 -8.15 1.58
C HIS A 181 7.32 -7.35 1.78
N ASN A 182 8.23 -7.86 2.62
CA ASN A 182 9.48 -7.19 3.00
C ASN A 182 9.30 -5.78 3.61
N ARG A 183 8.14 -5.50 4.21
CA ARG A 183 7.83 -4.22 4.88
C ARG A 183 7.25 -4.47 6.26
N VAL A 184 7.32 -3.43 7.10
CA VAL A 184 6.67 -3.42 8.41
C VAL A 184 5.16 -3.26 8.20
N GLU A 185 4.38 -4.28 8.57
CA GLU A 185 2.92 -4.24 8.55
C GLU A 185 2.34 -3.80 9.90
N ARG A 186 3.00 -4.25 11.00
CA ARG A 186 2.56 -3.92 12.37
C ARG A 186 3.76 -3.66 13.27
N ILE A 187 3.57 -2.74 14.20
CA ILE A 187 4.54 -2.45 15.25
C ILE A 187 3.87 -2.72 16.59
N ARG A 188 4.53 -3.49 17.45
CA ARG A 188 4.03 -3.88 18.76
C ARG A 188 5.02 -3.44 19.84
N ILE A 189 4.62 -2.53 20.69
CA ILE A 189 5.37 -2.08 21.85
C ILE A 189 4.95 -2.97 23.01
N LEU A 190 5.93 -3.67 23.62
CA LEU A 190 5.72 -4.52 24.75
C LEU A 190 6.00 -3.75 26.05
N LYS A 191 5.27 -4.08 27.10
CA LYS A 191 5.34 -3.40 28.41
C LYS A 191 6.72 -3.49 29.07
N ASP A 192 7.45 -4.58 28.82
CA ASP A 192 8.75 -4.81 29.47
C ASP A 192 9.92 -4.15 28.70
N GLY A 193 9.62 -3.35 27.67
CA GLY A 193 10.61 -2.64 26.88
C GLY A 193 10.73 -1.16 27.19
N ASP A 194 11.72 -0.54 26.55
CA ASP A 194 11.98 0.90 26.67
C ASP A 194 11.38 1.72 25.51
N ARG A 195 10.71 1.05 24.57
CA ARG A 195 10.17 1.69 23.38
C ARG A 195 8.89 2.45 23.65
N HIS A 196 8.73 3.52 22.90
CA HIS A 196 7.58 4.42 22.94
C HIS A 196 7.30 4.96 21.54
N PHE A 197 6.12 5.50 21.36
CA PHE A 197 5.76 6.24 20.15
C PHE A 197 6.57 7.54 20.10
N ASP A 198 7.31 7.76 19.01
CA ASP A 198 8.29 8.86 18.93
C ASP A 198 7.64 10.23 18.99
N ARG A 199 6.42 10.37 18.46
CA ARG A 199 5.71 11.65 18.43
C ARG A 199 5.14 12.03 19.80
N THR A 200 4.66 11.07 20.55
CA THR A 200 3.94 11.32 21.82
C THR A 200 4.75 10.96 23.05
N GLY A 201 5.75 10.10 22.91
CA GLY A 201 6.49 9.53 24.04
C GLY A 201 5.71 8.44 24.80
N PHE A 202 4.55 8.01 24.30
CA PHE A 202 3.66 7.09 24.98
C PHE A 202 4.04 5.63 24.74
N ASN A 203 3.79 4.81 25.77
CA ASN A 203 3.97 3.35 25.73
C ASN A 203 2.96 2.65 26.65
N CYS A 204 3.18 1.39 26.96
CA CYS A 204 2.30 0.60 27.81
C CYS A 204 2.20 1.06 29.26
N ALA A 205 3.04 2.00 29.71
CA ALA A 205 2.95 2.60 31.06
C ALA A 205 1.92 3.74 31.13
N ASN A 206 1.52 4.30 30.00
CA ASN A 206 0.55 5.38 29.94
C ASN A 206 -0.88 4.85 30.06
N ALA A 207 -1.72 5.55 30.79
CA ALA A 207 -3.12 5.14 30.95
C ALA A 207 -3.91 5.36 29.63
N PRO A 208 -4.91 4.51 29.31
CA PRO A 208 -5.67 4.62 28.07
C PRO A 208 -6.35 5.97 27.83
N TYR A 209 -6.75 6.69 28.89
CA TYR A 209 -7.35 8.02 28.77
C TYR A 209 -6.35 9.08 28.27
N GLU A 210 -5.03 8.93 28.54
CA GLU A 210 -3.99 9.83 28.03
C GLU A 210 -3.86 9.71 26.51
N PHE A 211 -3.98 8.48 25.98
CA PHE A 211 -4.04 8.26 24.53
C PHE A 211 -5.27 8.92 23.92
N GLN A 212 -6.43 8.84 24.60
CA GLN A 212 -7.64 9.53 24.12
C GLN A 212 -7.41 11.04 24.01
N GLU A 213 -6.82 11.65 25.02
CA GLU A 213 -6.57 13.09 25.06
C GLU A 213 -5.61 13.54 23.96
N VAL A 214 -4.48 12.83 23.80
CA VAL A 214 -3.42 13.23 22.86
C VAL A 214 -3.79 12.96 21.40
N TYR A 215 -4.44 11.82 21.13
CA TYR A 215 -4.85 11.47 19.75
C TYR A 215 -6.27 11.92 19.40
N GLY A 216 -7.03 12.46 20.36
CA GLY A 216 -8.39 12.93 20.14
C GLY A 216 -9.41 11.82 19.89
N PHE A 217 -9.23 10.64 20.48
CA PHE A 217 -10.16 9.52 20.30
C PHE A 217 -11.54 9.85 20.87
N LYS A 218 -12.58 9.44 20.17
CA LYS A 218 -13.96 9.62 20.63
C LYS A 218 -14.25 8.90 21.96
N ASN A 219 -13.62 7.74 22.17
CA ASN A 219 -13.78 6.92 23.37
C ASN A 219 -12.44 6.55 23.97
N VAL A 220 -12.40 6.31 25.29
CA VAL A 220 -11.22 5.76 25.94
C VAL A 220 -10.96 4.33 25.46
N PRO A 221 -9.75 3.98 25.01
CA PRO A 221 -9.39 2.60 24.71
C PRO A 221 -9.61 1.70 25.92
N ARG A 222 -10.06 0.47 25.69
CA ARG A 222 -10.28 -0.51 26.75
C ARG A 222 -9.54 -1.79 26.44
N ALA A 223 -8.78 -2.26 27.41
CA ALA A 223 -8.11 -3.56 27.36
C ALA A 223 -9.10 -4.69 27.05
N GLY A 224 -8.68 -5.66 26.25
CA GLY A 224 -9.48 -6.82 25.87
C GLY A 224 -10.71 -6.53 25.02
N LYS A 225 -10.89 -5.30 24.54
CA LYS A 225 -11.93 -4.97 23.57
C LYS A 225 -11.33 -4.73 22.22
N PHE A 226 -11.79 -5.51 21.25
CA PHE A 226 -11.47 -5.33 19.84
C PHE A 226 -11.89 -3.92 19.40
N GLY A 227 -10.94 -3.13 18.94
CA GLY A 227 -11.21 -1.78 18.47
C GLY A 227 -9.96 -1.08 17.98
N ALA A 228 -10.02 -0.59 16.76
CA ALA A 228 -8.99 0.23 16.16
C ALA A 228 -9.23 1.70 16.46
N PHE A 229 -8.22 2.41 16.92
CA PHE A 229 -8.25 3.85 17.22
C PHE A 229 -7.40 4.59 16.20
N TRP A 230 -8.04 5.30 15.29
CA TRP A 230 -7.36 6.02 14.23
C TRP A 230 -6.53 7.18 14.78
N VAL A 231 -5.23 7.19 14.44
CA VAL A 231 -4.29 8.23 14.88
C VAL A 231 -3.92 9.20 13.77
N GLY A 232 -4.07 8.82 12.51
CA GLY A 232 -3.80 9.65 11.33
C GLY A 232 -3.17 8.83 10.19
N HIS A 233 -3.25 9.32 8.97
CA HIS A 233 -2.66 8.71 7.75
C HIS A 233 -3.00 7.23 7.53
N GLY A 234 -4.16 6.77 8.01
CA GLY A 234 -4.55 5.36 7.90
C GLY A 234 -3.90 4.44 8.93
N GLU A 235 -3.20 5.00 9.91
CA GLU A 235 -2.62 4.25 11.01
C GLU A 235 -3.59 4.19 12.20
N TYR A 236 -3.58 3.03 12.89
CA TYR A 236 -4.46 2.74 14.01
C TYR A 236 -3.67 2.16 15.17
N LEU A 237 -4.10 2.49 16.39
CA LEU A 237 -3.64 1.83 17.62
C LEU A 237 -4.69 0.82 18.08
N TRP A 238 -4.20 -0.30 18.60
CA TRP A 238 -4.97 -1.41 19.15
C TRP A 238 -4.54 -1.66 20.58
N PHE A 239 -5.51 -1.83 21.47
CA PHE A 239 -5.32 -2.00 22.91
C PHE A 239 -5.83 -3.36 23.39
N ASP A 240 -5.98 -4.33 22.50
CA ASP A 240 -6.53 -5.65 22.81
C ASP A 240 -5.71 -6.38 23.87
N GLU A 241 -4.40 -6.26 23.80
CA GLU A 241 -3.44 -6.88 24.71
C GLU A 241 -2.90 -5.91 25.77
N TYR A 242 -3.50 -4.72 25.88
CA TYR A 242 -3.08 -3.74 26.89
C TYR A 242 -3.36 -4.27 28.32
N PRO A 243 -2.45 -4.08 29.34
CA PRO A 243 -1.24 -3.26 29.26
C PRO A 243 0.02 -4.01 28.77
N ASP A 244 -0.08 -5.26 28.38
CA ASP A 244 1.10 -6.05 28.01
C ASP A 244 1.66 -5.67 26.65
N CYS A 245 0.79 -5.16 25.74
CA CYS A 245 1.17 -4.73 24.40
C CYS A 245 0.24 -3.63 23.88
N ILE A 246 0.80 -2.67 23.15
CA ILE A 246 0.07 -1.76 22.26
C ILE A 246 0.55 -2.05 20.83
N GLU A 247 -0.41 -2.31 19.93
CA GLU A 247 -0.12 -2.55 18.52
C GLU A 247 -0.48 -1.33 17.67
N MET A 248 0.35 -1.01 16.68
CA MET A 248 0.07 -0.04 15.63
C MET A 248 0.07 -0.76 14.28
N SER A 249 -0.94 -0.50 13.47
CA SER A 249 -1.06 -1.07 12.12
C SER A 249 -1.91 -0.18 11.23
N THR A 250 -1.87 -0.43 9.91
CA THR A 250 -2.91 0.05 9.00
C THR A 250 -4.11 -0.88 9.10
N TYR A 251 -5.32 -0.32 8.95
CA TYR A 251 -6.54 -1.13 8.93
C TYR A 251 -6.72 -1.70 7.51
N TYR A 252 -6.40 -2.96 7.35
CA TYR A 252 -6.75 -3.73 6.16
C TYR A 252 -7.95 -4.63 6.53
N ASN A 253 -9.07 -4.46 5.83
CA ASN A 253 -10.21 -5.37 5.94
C ASN A 253 -9.93 -6.66 5.18
#